data_e0eafe0090edaa336e3cd55fe7e6956b
#
_entry.id   e0eafe0090edaa336e3cd55fe7e6956b
#
_cell.length_a   1.000
_cell.length_b   1.000
_cell.length_c   1.000
_cell.angle_alpha   90.00
_cell.angle_beta   90.00
_cell.angle_gamma   90.00
#
_symmetry.space_group_name_H-M   'P 1'
#
loop_
_entity.id
_entity.type
_entity.pdbx_description
1 polymer ?
#
loop_
_entity_poly.entity_id
_entity_poly.type
_entity_poly.pdbx_seq_one_letter_code
_entity_poly.pdbx_strand_id
1 'polypeptide(L)'
;MNKVNGKKTSFAPIREDGSRITICYGMKKLSGDLYEWYEVYLPKKQTSQLNLQTVKDSIIGDINARTDEKIVSGLVWTPQAGGDAIPVWLSTENQFNFKSAYDLAVQKQGATLPVTFKMGENEDGTPVYHTFETMEDADDFYLHAVAHINNCLSAGWQEKDGIDWTPYEDYFKTEA
;
A
#
# COMPACT_ATOMS: atom_id res chain seq x y z
N MET A 1 1.71 10.00 -5.09
CA MET A 1 0.34 9.76 -4.57
C MET A 1 -0.32 11.08 -4.25
N ASN A 2 -1.48 11.38 -4.84
CA ASN A 2 -2.15 12.66 -4.61
C ASN A 2 -3.57 12.40 -4.07
N LYS A 3 -3.66 12.38 -2.73
CA LYS A 3 -4.94 12.40 -2.03
C LYS A 3 -5.39 13.86 -1.92
N VAL A 4 -6.58 14.16 -2.40
CA VAL A 4 -7.11 15.52 -2.50
C VAL A 4 -8.39 15.64 -1.68
N ASN A 5 -8.56 16.79 -1.03
CA ASN A 5 -9.77 17.12 -0.30
C ASN A 5 -10.49 18.28 -1.00
N GLY A 6 -11.81 18.19 -1.12
CA GLY A 6 -12.61 19.23 -1.76
C GLY A 6 -14.11 19.04 -1.61
N LYS A 7 -14.89 19.92 -2.27
CA LYS A 7 -16.34 19.78 -2.34
C LYS A 7 -16.70 18.71 -3.38
N LYS A 8 -17.86 18.06 -3.23
CA LYS A 8 -18.36 17.07 -4.22
C LYS A 8 -18.40 17.65 -5.64
N THR A 9 -18.74 18.92 -5.79
CA THR A 9 -18.78 19.63 -7.08
C THR A 9 -17.41 19.82 -7.75
N SER A 10 -16.32 19.64 -7.01
CA SER A 10 -14.96 19.70 -7.54
C SER A 10 -14.45 18.35 -8.05
N PHE A 11 -15.19 17.27 -7.79
CA PHE A 11 -14.88 15.95 -8.31
C PHE A 11 -15.38 15.83 -9.75
N ALA A 12 -14.47 15.48 -10.66
CA ALA A 12 -14.81 15.02 -12.01
C ALA A 12 -13.97 13.78 -12.30
N PRO A 13 -14.56 12.70 -12.84
CA PRO A 13 -13.85 11.43 -13.09
C PRO A 13 -12.59 11.61 -13.94
N ILE A 14 -12.68 12.44 -14.96
CA ILE A 14 -11.57 12.80 -15.85
C ILE A 14 -11.57 14.30 -16.05
N ARG A 15 -10.42 14.94 -15.93
CA ARG A 15 -10.20 16.37 -16.22
C ARG A 15 -8.98 16.53 -17.11
N GLU A 16 -9.08 17.40 -18.08
CA GLU A 16 -7.95 17.81 -18.90
C GLU A 16 -7.47 19.21 -18.49
N ASP A 17 -6.25 19.28 -17.99
CA ASP A 17 -5.61 20.50 -17.56
C ASP A 17 -4.30 20.75 -18.33
N GLY A 18 -4.32 21.71 -19.26
CA GLY A 18 -3.10 22.14 -19.95
C GLY A 18 -2.29 20.99 -20.53
N SER A 19 -1.24 20.54 -19.83
CA SER A 19 -0.31 19.51 -20.29
C SER A 19 -0.56 18.10 -19.71
N ARG A 20 -1.60 17.92 -18.87
CA ARG A 20 -1.89 16.66 -18.20
C ARG A 20 -3.37 16.30 -18.24
N ILE A 21 -3.64 15.02 -18.07
CA ILE A 21 -4.96 14.46 -17.77
C ILE A 21 -4.95 14.03 -16.30
N THR A 22 -5.99 14.40 -15.57
CA THR A 22 -6.20 13.99 -14.17
C THR A 22 -7.37 13.02 -14.12
N ILE A 23 -7.12 11.81 -13.62
CA ILE A 23 -8.13 10.78 -13.36
C ILE A 23 -8.41 10.81 -11.85
N CYS A 24 -9.67 11.05 -11.45
CA CYS A 24 -10.11 11.12 -10.06
C CYS A 24 -10.90 9.86 -9.72
N TYR A 25 -10.66 9.23 -8.55
CA TYR A 25 -11.38 8.03 -8.14
C TYR A 25 -11.44 7.88 -6.61
N GLY A 26 -12.27 6.93 -6.12
CA GLY A 26 -12.36 6.60 -4.71
C GLY A 26 -12.91 7.74 -3.84
N MET A 27 -13.89 8.50 -4.37
CA MET A 27 -14.49 9.61 -3.63
C MET A 27 -15.19 9.13 -2.36
N LYS A 28 -14.78 9.69 -1.22
CA LYS A 28 -15.34 9.39 0.09
C LYS A 28 -15.75 10.67 0.81
N LYS A 29 -16.95 10.68 1.41
CA LYS A 29 -17.41 11.78 2.25
C LYS A 29 -16.68 11.75 3.59
N LEU A 30 -16.14 12.89 4.02
CA LEU A 30 -15.49 13.07 5.31
C LEU A 30 -16.47 13.70 6.33
N SER A 31 -16.91 14.95 6.10
CA SER A 31 -17.85 15.66 6.98
C SER A 31 -18.52 16.82 6.22
N GLY A 32 -19.78 17.12 6.51
CA GLY A 32 -20.50 18.21 5.86
C GLY A 32 -20.43 18.10 4.32
N ASP A 33 -19.87 19.10 3.67
CA ASP A 33 -19.61 19.18 2.21
C ASP A 33 -18.18 18.80 1.81
N LEU A 34 -17.39 18.28 2.75
CA LEU A 34 -16.00 17.88 2.51
C LEU A 34 -15.92 16.43 2.10
N TYR A 35 -15.22 16.18 0.99
CA TYR A 35 -14.93 14.86 0.41
C TYR A 35 -13.44 14.71 0.20
N GLU A 36 -12.96 13.49 0.16
CA GLU A 36 -11.61 13.11 -0.27
C GLU A 36 -11.69 12.18 -1.48
N TRP A 37 -10.66 12.23 -2.35
CA TRP A 37 -10.48 11.30 -3.47
C TRP A 37 -9.01 11.18 -3.81
N TYR A 38 -8.67 10.24 -4.69
CA TYR A 38 -7.34 10.09 -5.24
C TYR A 38 -7.27 10.66 -6.65
N GLU A 39 -6.10 11.18 -7.02
CA GLU A 39 -5.82 11.71 -8.36
C GLU A 39 -4.60 11.00 -8.97
N VAL A 40 -4.78 10.48 -10.19
CA VAL A 40 -3.70 9.94 -11.04
C VAL A 40 -3.47 10.89 -12.20
N TYR A 41 -2.22 11.18 -12.49
CA TYR A 41 -1.84 12.10 -13.56
C TYR A 41 -1.23 11.35 -14.74
N LEU A 42 -1.76 11.64 -15.95
CA LEU A 42 -1.19 11.19 -17.20
C LEU A 42 -0.70 12.37 -18.04
N PRO A 43 0.46 12.26 -18.72
CA PRO A 43 0.92 13.30 -19.64
C PRO A 43 -0.04 13.46 -20.82
N LYS A 44 -0.34 14.69 -21.23
CA LYS A 44 -1.24 14.96 -22.36
C LYS A 44 -0.77 14.37 -23.70
N LYS A 45 0.53 14.07 -23.84
CA LYS A 45 1.06 13.34 -25.02
C LYS A 45 0.46 11.94 -25.19
N GLN A 46 -0.21 11.42 -24.17
CA GLN A 46 -0.91 10.13 -24.17
C GLN A 46 -2.41 10.27 -24.47
N THR A 47 -2.94 11.49 -24.73
CA THR A 47 -4.37 11.72 -24.99
C THR A 47 -4.89 10.95 -26.19
N SER A 48 -4.07 10.77 -27.24
CA SER A 48 -4.46 9.94 -28.42
C SER A 48 -4.69 8.45 -28.08
N GLN A 49 -4.32 8.04 -26.87
CA GLN A 49 -4.49 6.68 -26.33
C GLN A 49 -5.43 6.62 -25.14
N LEU A 50 -6.02 7.77 -24.73
CA LEU A 50 -6.95 7.79 -23.62
C LEU A 50 -8.22 7.04 -24.00
N ASN A 51 -8.47 5.95 -23.32
CA ASN A 51 -9.67 5.14 -23.45
C ASN A 51 -10.01 4.53 -22.08
N LEU A 52 -11.14 3.89 -21.97
CA LEU A 52 -11.61 3.29 -20.73
C LEU A 52 -10.59 2.31 -20.14
N GLN A 53 -9.90 1.52 -20.97
CA GLN A 53 -8.89 0.58 -20.48
C GLN A 53 -7.69 1.30 -19.86
N THR A 54 -7.19 2.35 -20.50
CA THR A 54 -6.08 3.18 -19.96
C THR A 54 -6.46 3.80 -18.61
N VAL A 55 -7.72 4.24 -18.44
CA VAL A 55 -8.23 4.76 -17.16
C VAL A 55 -8.25 3.66 -16.12
N LYS A 56 -8.78 2.48 -16.45
CA LYS A 56 -8.80 1.32 -15.54
C LYS A 56 -7.41 0.92 -15.11
N ASP A 57 -6.48 0.79 -16.04
CA ASP A 57 -5.08 0.41 -15.75
C ASP A 57 -4.39 1.43 -14.85
N SER A 58 -4.66 2.72 -15.05
CA SER A 58 -4.10 3.79 -14.23
C SER A 58 -4.60 3.76 -12.79
N ILE A 59 -5.90 3.58 -12.59
CA ILE A 59 -6.50 3.49 -11.25
C ILE A 59 -6.02 2.24 -10.53
N ILE A 60 -6.06 1.08 -11.20
CA ILE A 60 -5.59 -0.20 -10.63
C ILE A 60 -4.11 -0.13 -10.30
N GLY A 61 -3.30 0.48 -11.16
CA GLY A 61 -1.87 0.69 -10.96
C GLY A 61 -1.58 1.54 -9.72
N ASP A 62 -2.33 2.62 -9.50
CA ASP A 62 -2.19 3.47 -8.30
C ASP A 62 -2.59 2.73 -7.02
N ILE A 63 -3.69 1.96 -7.04
CA ILE A 63 -4.11 1.15 -5.89
C ILE A 63 -3.03 0.11 -5.57
N ASN A 64 -2.47 -0.57 -6.57
CA ASN A 64 -1.39 -1.54 -6.38
C ASN A 64 -0.17 -0.87 -5.74
N ALA A 65 0.29 0.25 -6.29
CA ALA A 65 1.45 0.99 -5.76
C ALA A 65 1.26 1.41 -4.30
N ARG A 66 0.06 1.90 -3.93
CA ARG A 66 -0.27 2.24 -2.54
C ARG A 66 -0.35 1.03 -1.62
N THR A 67 -0.82 -0.10 -2.14
CA THR A 67 -0.86 -1.36 -1.40
C THR A 67 0.55 -1.85 -1.13
N ASP A 68 1.43 -1.85 -2.14
CA ASP A 68 2.83 -2.23 -2.01
C ASP A 68 3.59 -1.32 -1.05
N GLU A 69 3.37 0.00 -1.12
CA GLU A 69 3.96 0.98 -0.18
C GLU A 69 3.56 0.68 1.26
N LYS A 70 2.26 0.38 1.51
CA LYS A 70 1.78 0.02 2.85
C LYS A 70 2.38 -1.29 3.36
N ILE A 71 2.54 -2.28 2.48
CA ILE A 71 3.20 -3.54 2.85
C ILE A 71 4.65 -3.27 3.25
N VAL A 72 5.37 -2.52 2.42
CA VAL A 72 6.82 -2.33 2.59
C VAL A 72 7.16 -1.54 3.85
N SER A 73 6.41 -0.50 4.17
CA SER A 73 6.78 0.48 5.21
C SER A 73 5.73 0.68 6.31
N GLY A 74 4.64 -0.06 6.26
CA GLY A 74 3.48 0.20 7.14
C GLY A 74 3.41 -0.65 8.40
N LEU A 75 4.27 -1.65 8.58
CA LEU A 75 4.27 -2.48 9.78
C LEU A 75 5.04 -1.79 10.91
N VAL A 76 4.37 -1.61 12.04
CA VAL A 76 4.99 -1.31 13.32
C VAL A 76 4.71 -2.48 14.25
N TRP A 77 5.77 -3.15 14.72
CA TRP A 77 5.66 -4.32 15.58
C TRP A 77 6.20 -4.02 16.97
N THR A 78 5.53 -4.53 17.99
CA THR A 78 6.00 -4.43 19.39
C THR A 78 6.20 -5.85 19.91
N PRO A 79 7.44 -6.23 20.30
CA PRO A 79 7.73 -7.57 20.82
C PRO A 79 6.88 -7.91 22.05
N GLN A 80 6.39 -9.16 22.16
CA GLN A 80 5.60 -9.59 23.33
C GLN A 80 6.39 -9.54 24.64
N ALA A 81 7.70 -9.76 24.58
CA ALA A 81 8.58 -9.67 25.74
C ALA A 81 8.69 -8.23 26.30
N GLY A 82 8.06 -7.26 25.66
CA GLY A 82 8.13 -5.84 25.97
C GLY A 82 9.24 -5.13 25.18
N GLY A 83 9.17 -3.81 25.17
CA GLY A 83 10.10 -2.95 24.43
C GLY A 83 9.37 -1.87 23.63
N ASP A 84 10.15 -1.09 22.91
CA ASP A 84 9.62 -0.05 22.04
C ASP A 84 9.02 -0.64 20.75
N ALA A 85 8.08 0.08 20.17
CA ALA A 85 7.52 -0.25 18.86
C ALA A 85 8.60 -0.13 17.77
N ILE A 86 8.73 -1.15 16.95
CA ILE A 86 9.77 -1.30 15.93
C ILE A 86 9.17 -1.06 14.55
N PRO A 87 9.64 -0.07 13.77
CA PRO A 87 9.29 0.07 12.37
C PRO A 87 9.90 -1.08 11.57
N VAL A 88 9.09 -1.75 10.77
CA VAL A 88 9.53 -2.94 10.01
C VAL A 88 9.39 -2.70 8.51
N TRP A 89 10.48 -2.85 7.78
CA TRP A 89 10.50 -2.83 6.34
C TRP A 89 10.28 -4.22 5.75
N LEU A 90 9.13 -4.41 5.10
CA LEU A 90 8.76 -5.67 4.47
C LEU A 90 8.98 -5.63 2.94
N SER A 91 10.16 -5.17 2.49
CA SER A 91 10.56 -5.38 1.10
C SER A 91 10.53 -6.87 0.75
N THR A 92 10.40 -7.20 -0.53
CA THR A 92 10.40 -8.61 -0.99
C THR A 92 11.62 -9.38 -0.50
N GLU A 93 12.79 -8.73 -0.47
CA GLU A 93 14.03 -9.33 0.03
C GLU A 93 13.95 -9.59 1.54
N ASN A 94 13.46 -8.63 2.32
CA ASN A 94 13.32 -8.80 3.77
C ASN A 94 12.28 -9.87 4.11
N GLN A 95 11.15 -9.90 3.40
CA GLN A 95 10.14 -10.96 3.56
C GLN A 95 10.74 -12.34 3.34
N PHE A 96 11.56 -12.49 2.27
CA PHE A 96 12.25 -13.75 1.98
C PHE A 96 13.26 -14.11 3.09
N ASN A 97 14.07 -13.15 3.54
CA ASN A 97 15.08 -13.37 4.58
C ASN A 97 14.44 -13.75 5.92
N PHE A 98 13.39 -13.03 6.35
CA PHE A 98 12.65 -13.35 7.57
C PHE A 98 12.03 -14.75 7.48
N LYS A 99 11.37 -15.05 6.35
CA LYS A 99 10.78 -16.38 6.14
C LYS A 99 11.84 -17.48 6.17
N SER A 100 12.95 -17.30 5.50
CA SER A 100 14.02 -18.30 5.42
C SER A 100 14.64 -18.58 6.79
N ALA A 101 14.89 -17.54 7.58
CA ALA A 101 15.40 -17.69 8.93
C ALA A 101 14.38 -18.36 9.86
N TYR A 102 13.11 -17.96 9.77
CA TYR A 102 12.03 -18.57 10.53
C TYR A 102 11.86 -20.06 10.19
N ASP A 103 11.76 -20.41 8.90
CA ASP A 103 11.62 -21.81 8.46
C ASP A 103 12.80 -22.67 8.95
N LEU A 104 14.03 -22.12 8.88
CA LEU A 104 15.22 -22.82 9.36
C LEU A 104 15.19 -23.01 10.88
N ALA A 105 14.77 -21.98 11.63
CA ALA A 105 14.64 -22.06 13.08
C ALA A 105 13.61 -23.13 13.49
N VAL A 106 12.45 -23.16 12.81
CA VAL A 106 11.43 -24.22 13.03
C VAL A 106 12.00 -25.61 12.74
N GLN A 107 12.66 -25.81 11.58
CA GLN A 107 13.24 -27.11 11.20
C GLN A 107 14.33 -27.59 12.16
N LYS A 108 15.07 -26.65 12.76
CA LYS A 108 16.16 -26.93 13.71
C LYS A 108 15.74 -26.81 15.16
N GLN A 109 14.44 -26.66 15.44
CA GLN A 109 13.88 -26.55 16.79
C GLN A 109 14.56 -25.45 17.64
N GLY A 110 14.79 -24.30 17.01
CA GLY A 110 15.42 -23.13 17.62
C GLY A 110 16.95 -23.14 17.67
N ALA A 111 17.63 -24.21 17.23
CA ALA A 111 19.09 -24.31 17.33
C ALA A 111 19.85 -23.27 16.45
N THR A 112 19.17 -22.54 15.58
CA THR A 112 19.76 -21.47 14.76
C THR A 112 19.59 -20.07 15.37
N LEU A 113 18.91 -19.97 16.50
CA LEU A 113 18.79 -18.72 17.25
C LEU A 113 19.99 -18.56 18.19
N PRO A 114 20.40 -17.32 18.55
CA PRO A 114 19.80 -16.07 18.14
C PRO A 114 20.13 -15.65 16.72
N VAL A 115 19.23 -14.87 16.07
CA VAL A 115 19.47 -14.25 14.78
C VAL A 115 19.10 -12.77 14.81
N THR A 116 19.94 -11.90 14.25
CA THR A 116 19.73 -10.44 14.24
C THR A 116 19.39 -9.95 12.84
N PHE A 117 18.36 -9.11 12.73
CA PHE A 117 17.99 -8.40 11.50
C PHE A 117 17.98 -6.88 11.70
N LYS A 118 18.30 -6.15 10.62
CA LYS A 118 17.89 -4.76 10.50
C LYS A 118 16.40 -4.73 10.15
N MET A 119 15.58 -4.23 11.07
CA MET A 119 14.13 -4.21 10.92
C MET A 119 13.67 -3.03 10.06
N GLY A 120 14.23 -1.85 10.28
CA GLY A 120 13.87 -0.61 9.60
C GLY A 120 14.76 0.54 10.06
N GLU A 121 14.20 1.73 10.02
CA GLU A 121 14.84 2.96 10.52
C GLU A 121 13.82 3.78 11.31
N ASN A 122 14.30 4.50 12.33
CA ASN A 122 13.53 5.49 13.04
C ASN A 122 13.29 6.74 12.18
N GLU A 123 12.46 7.67 12.65
CA GLU A 123 12.15 8.92 11.97
C GLU A 123 13.39 9.78 11.66
N ASP A 124 14.45 9.67 12.47
CA ASP A 124 15.73 10.36 12.30
C ASP A 124 16.70 9.63 11.34
N GLY A 125 16.28 8.48 10.77
CA GLY A 125 17.10 7.64 9.87
C GLY A 125 18.06 6.69 10.62
N THR A 126 17.98 6.59 11.94
CA THR A 126 18.79 5.63 12.71
C THR A 126 18.32 4.20 12.45
N PRO A 127 19.22 3.26 12.07
CA PRO A 127 18.86 1.86 11.85
C PRO A 127 18.34 1.20 13.14
N VAL A 128 17.26 0.45 13.00
CA VAL A 128 16.70 -0.35 14.11
C VAL A 128 16.99 -1.81 13.84
N TYR A 129 17.63 -2.46 14.84
CA TYR A 129 17.95 -3.89 14.81
C TYR A 129 17.13 -4.61 15.88
N HIS A 130 16.73 -5.84 15.58
CA HIS A 130 16.16 -6.75 16.55
C HIS A 130 16.84 -8.10 16.49
N THR A 131 17.10 -8.71 17.66
CA THR A 131 17.67 -10.04 17.78
C THR A 131 16.60 -10.98 18.31
N PHE A 132 16.21 -11.93 17.48
CA PHE A 132 15.30 -13.00 17.86
C PHE A 132 16.05 -14.03 18.68
N GLU A 133 15.82 -14.04 19.98
CA GLU A 133 16.51 -14.92 20.94
C GLU A 133 15.78 -16.27 21.08
N THR A 134 14.45 -16.29 20.88
CA THR A 134 13.61 -17.46 21.12
C THR A 134 12.67 -17.72 19.93
N MET A 135 12.18 -18.96 19.84
CA MET A 135 11.14 -19.31 18.86
C MET A 135 9.85 -18.53 19.09
N GLU A 136 9.48 -18.27 20.35
CA GLU A 136 8.26 -17.52 20.68
C GLU A 136 8.32 -16.08 20.13
N ASP A 137 9.45 -15.39 20.25
CA ASP A 137 9.66 -14.06 19.70
C ASP A 137 9.62 -14.08 18.15
N ALA A 138 10.25 -15.07 17.53
CA ALA A 138 10.23 -15.27 16.08
C ALA A 138 8.82 -15.59 15.54
N ASP A 139 8.06 -16.44 16.26
CA ASP A 139 6.68 -16.79 15.92
C ASP A 139 5.78 -15.56 15.99
N ASP A 140 5.85 -14.79 17.06
CA ASP A 140 5.06 -13.57 17.23
C ASP A 140 5.30 -12.57 16.09
N PHE A 141 6.57 -12.27 15.82
CA PHE A 141 6.93 -11.39 14.71
C PHE A 141 6.40 -11.89 13.36
N TYR A 142 6.63 -13.18 13.06
CA TYR A 142 6.26 -13.75 11.77
C TYR A 142 4.75 -13.73 11.55
N LEU A 143 3.96 -14.03 12.59
CA LEU A 143 2.50 -13.93 12.54
C LEU A 143 2.03 -12.50 12.27
N HIS A 144 2.63 -11.50 12.93
CA HIS A 144 2.30 -10.09 12.70
C HIS A 144 2.66 -9.64 11.28
N ALA A 145 3.82 -10.04 10.76
CA ALA A 145 4.25 -9.71 9.40
C ALA A 145 3.30 -10.30 8.34
N VAL A 146 2.95 -11.58 8.47
CA VAL A 146 2.02 -12.26 7.55
C VAL A 146 0.62 -11.63 7.63
N ALA A 147 0.12 -11.35 8.83
CA ALA A 147 -1.17 -10.71 9.02
C ALA A 147 -1.21 -9.30 8.40
N HIS A 148 -0.16 -8.50 8.58
CA HIS A 148 -0.04 -7.17 7.99
C HIS A 148 -0.10 -7.24 6.45
N ILE A 149 0.69 -8.11 5.82
CA ILE A 149 0.70 -8.30 4.37
C ILE A 149 -0.69 -8.66 3.87
N ASN A 150 -1.33 -9.67 4.47
CA ASN A 150 -2.66 -10.13 4.08
C ASN A 150 -3.74 -9.05 4.24
N ASN A 151 -3.67 -8.26 5.30
CA ASN A 151 -4.60 -7.15 5.54
C ASN A 151 -4.43 -6.05 4.47
N CYS A 152 -3.19 -5.70 4.11
CA CYS A 152 -2.92 -4.73 3.05
C CYS A 152 -3.43 -5.23 1.69
N LEU A 153 -3.17 -6.48 1.32
CA LEU A 153 -3.65 -7.10 0.08
C LEU A 153 -5.18 -7.14 0.03
N SER A 154 -5.82 -7.60 1.11
CA SER A 154 -7.28 -7.65 1.20
C SER A 154 -7.92 -6.27 1.05
N ALA A 155 -7.37 -5.25 1.71
CA ALA A 155 -7.84 -3.88 1.57
C ALA A 155 -7.69 -3.35 0.13
N GLY A 156 -6.56 -3.63 -0.54
CA GLY A 156 -6.33 -3.27 -1.93
C GLY A 156 -7.29 -3.96 -2.90
N TRP A 157 -7.62 -5.23 -2.69
CA TRP A 157 -8.62 -5.95 -3.48
C TRP A 157 -10.01 -5.36 -3.29
N GLN A 158 -10.44 -5.14 -2.04
CA GLN A 158 -11.73 -4.52 -1.75
C GLN A 158 -11.87 -3.12 -2.38
N GLU A 159 -10.79 -2.33 -2.36
CA GLU A 159 -10.79 -1.02 -3.00
C GLU A 159 -10.97 -1.14 -4.53
N LYS A 160 -10.29 -2.08 -5.19
CA LYS A 160 -10.43 -2.33 -6.63
C LYS A 160 -11.83 -2.83 -7.01
N ASP A 161 -12.34 -3.77 -6.24
CA ASP A 161 -13.67 -4.37 -6.49
C ASP A 161 -14.81 -3.37 -6.23
N GLY A 162 -14.58 -2.38 -5.35
CA GLY A 162 -15.55 -1.33 -5.03
C GLY A 162 -15.59 -0.14 -5.99
N ILE A 163 -14.78 -0.13 -7.06
CA ILE A 163 -14.77 1.01 -7.99
C ILE A 163 -16.03 1.00 -8.86
N ASP A 164 -16.78 2.13 -8.82
CA ASP A 164 -17.84 2.40 -9.79
C ASP A 164 -17.21 2.90 -11.11
N TRP A 165 -17.31 2.09 -12.16
CA TRP A 165 -16.79 2.41 -13.49
C TRP A 165 -17.72 3.24 -14.35
N THR A 166 -19.02 3.36 -13.97
CA THR A 166 -20.05 4.07 -14.73
C THR A 166 -19.67 5.50 -15.11
N PRO A 167 -19.12 6.33 -14.20
CA PRO A 167 -18.76 7.71 -14.56
C PRO A 167 -17.69 7.81 -15.65
N TYR A 168 -16.80 6.83 -15.72
CA TYR A 168 -15.75 6.79 -16.76
C TYR A 168 -16.29 6.27 -18.09
N GLU A 169 -17.18 5.28 -18.07
CA GLU A 169 -17.87 4.78 -19.27
C GLU A 169 -18.71 5.88 -19.91
N ASP A 170 -19.42 6.67 -19.10
CA ASP A 170 -20.26 7.76 -19.59
C ASP A 170 -19.43 8.90 -20.19
N TYR A 171 -18.23 9.19 -19.64
CA TYR A 171 -17.31 10.15 -20.22
C TYR A 171 -16.99 9.80 -21.68
N PHE A 172 -16.63 8.55 -21.99
CA PHE A 172 -16.29 8.13 -23.34
C PHE A 172 -17.48 7.96 -24.28
N LYS A 173 -18.72 7.78 -23.77
CA LYS A 173 -19.93 7.79 -24.60
C LYS A 173 -20.32 9.18 -25.07
N THR A 174 -19.98 10.21 -24.30
CA THR A 174 -20.36 11.60 -24.61
C THR A 174 -19.43 12.24 -25.65
N GLU A 175 -18.23 11.69 -25.82
CA GLU A 175 -17.23 12.17 -26.80
C GLU A 175 -17.23 11.40 -28.13
N ALA A 176 -18.04 10.35 -28.26
CA ALA A 176 -18.23 9.57 -29.47
C ALA A 176 -19.40 10.08 -30.29
#